data_0397ff0b3cdac8b884f0b348a8f0fab2
#
_entry.id   0397ff0b3cdac8b884f0b348a8f0fab2
#
_cell.length_a   1.000
_cell.length_b   1.000
_cell.length_c   1.000
_cell.angle_alpha   90.00
_cell.angle_beta   90.00
_cell.angle_gamma   90.00
#
_symmetry.space_group_name_H-M   'P 1'
#
loop_
_entity.id
_entity.type
_entity.pdbx_description
1 polymer ?
#
loop_
_entity_poly.entity_id
_entity_poly.type
_entity_poly.pdbx_seq_one_letter_code
_entity_poly.pdbx_strand_id
1 'polypeptide(L)'
;VGFESNEDLVGFDNFDGLFKAIVGRLVLKIRYSPAFGKEEDRIFHPYFLKQYNCRWFLLGFDVKVQAIRNFALDRIKGFSVVDGIEYIPYSGGGFDEYFKDVVGVTIMENVPVQVIEFLVYDEKTYNYLLTKPFHSSLRLMKEYVSPEDPAKMKVTVRPNFELEAVLLRYADNIRIVSPDPFRQRFLARIRKILERNE
;
A
#
# COMPACT_ATOMS: atom_id res chain seq x y z
N VAL A 1 -2.34 25.47 12.61
CA VAL A 1 -2.47 24.04 12.35
C VAL A 1 -1.64 23.75 11.10
N GLY A 2 -0.60 22.95 11.21
CA GLY A 2 0.22 22.51 10.07
C GLY A 2 -0.16 21.07 9.71
N PHE A 3 -0.29 20.79 8.43
CA PHE A 3 -0.38 19.44 7.90
C PHE A 3 0.93 19.12 7.20
N GLU A 4 1.40 17.87 7.31
CA GLU A 4 2.50 17.40 6.50
C GLU A 4 2.00 17.36 5.03
N SER A 5 2.29 18.44 4.30
CA SER A 5 2.01 18.55 2.87
C SER A 5 3.32 18.41 2.12
N ASN A 6 3.36 17.54 1.15
CA ASN A 6 4.41 17.58 0.15
C ASN A 6 4.01 18.65 -0.88
N GLU A 7 4.64 19.82 -0.81
CA GLU A 7 4.39 20.93 -1.76
C GLU A 7 4.72 20.51 -3.20
N ASP A 8 5.56 19.48 -3.38
CA ASP A 8 5.92 18.89 -4.67
C ASP A 8 5.00 17.72 -5.08
N LEU A 9 3.77 17.62 -4.57
CA LEU A 9 2.79 16.63 -5.00
C LEU A 9 2.39 16.82 -6.47
N VAL A 10 3.31 16.41 -7.35
CA VAL A 10 3.08 16.35 -8.79
C VAL A 10 1.83 15.52 -9.06
N GLY A 11 0.94 16.01 -9.92
CA GLY A 11 -0.27 15.31 -10.32
C GLY A 11 -1.51 15.60 -9.50
N PHE A 12 -1.42 16.44 -8.45
CA PHE A 12 -2.60 16.88 -7.71
C PHE A 12 -3.55 17.73 -8.59
N ASP A 13 -3.03 18.40 -9.61
CA ASP A 13 -3.82 19.14 -10.62
C ASP A 13 -4.82 18.22 -11.35
N ASN A 14 -4.54 16.91 -11.41
CA ASN A 14 -5.44 15.93 -11.99
C ASN A 14 -6.56 15.49 -11.04
N PHE A 15 -6.48 15.81 -9.73
CA PHE A 15 -7.36 15.26 -8.70
C PHE A 15 -8.85 15.56 -8.98
N ASP A 16 -9.19 16.83 -9.21
CA ASP A 16 -10.58 17.26 -9.41
C ASP A 16 -11.20 16.62 -10.65
N GLY A 17 -10.43 16.54 -11.74
CA GLY A 17 -10.89 15.89 -12.96
C GLY A 17 -11.11 14.39 -12.79
N LEU A 18 -10.21 13.71 -12.10
CA LEU A 18 -10.32 12.29 -11.80
C LEU A 18 -11.48 12.00 -10.82
N PHE A 19 -11.67 12.85 -9.81
CA PHE A 19 -12.79 12.76 -8.90
C PHE A 19 -14.14 12.91 -9.63
N LYS A 20 -14.26 13.90 -10.53
CA LYS A 20 -15.45 14.09 -11.38
C LYS A 20 -15.69 12.87 -12.29
N ALA A 21 -14.65 12.28 -12.82
CA ALA A 21 -14.76 11.06 -13.65
C ALA A 21 -15.26 9.85 -12.84
N ILE A 22 -14.84 9.69 -11.60
CA ILE A 22 -15.36 8.64 -10.70
C ILE A 22 -16.85 8.87 -10.43
N VAL A 23 -17.21 10.08 -10.01
CA VAL A 23 -18.63 10.42 -9.69
C VAL A 23 -19.52 10.29 -10.90
N GLY A 24 -19.04 10.75 -12.08
CA GLY A 24 -19.75 10.68 -13.35
C GLY A 24 -19.73 9.30 -14.01
N ARG A 25 -19.01 8.31 -13.43
CA ARG A 25 -18.79 6.99 -14.05
C ARG A 25 -18.32 7.08 -15.50
N LEU A 26 -17.30 7.92 -15.72
CA LEU A 26 -16.74 8.18 -17.04
C LEU A 26 -15.57 7.23 -17.31
N VAL A 27 -15.52 6.68 -18.52
CA VAL A 27 -14.36 5.90 -18.99
C VAL A 27 -13.26 6.87 -19.40
N LEU A 28 -12.02 6.60 -18.97
CA LEU A 28 -10.89 7.45 -19.25
C LEU A 28 -9.86 6.77 -20.16
N LYS A 29 -9.28 7.55 -21.06
CA LYS A 29 -7.99 7.27 -21.66
C LYS A 29 -6.94 8.01 -20.87
N ILE A 30 -6.08 7.26 -20.18
CA ILE A 30 -5.03 7.80 -19.29
C ILE A 30 -3.67 7.53 -19.95
N ARG A 31 -2.87 8.58 -20.13
CA ARG A 31 -1.46 8.47 -20.48
C ARG A 31 -0.66 8.28 -19.19
N TYR A 32 -0.10 7.09 -18.99
CA TYR A 32 0.56 6.69 -17.76
C TYR A 32 2.04 6.36 -17.96
N SER A 33 2.90 6.94 -17.12
CA SER A 33 4.34 6.67 -17.09
C SER A 33 4.67 5.83 -15.85
N PRO A 34 4.75 4.48 -15.96
CA PRO A 34 5.04 3.62 -14.82
C PRO A 34 6.46 3.83 -14.28
N ALA A 35 6.73 3.34 -13.05
CA ALA A 35 8.08 3.40 -12.47
C ALA A 35 9.10 2.63 -13.32
N PHE A 36 8.65 1.56 -13.96
CA PHE A 36 9.44 0.70 -14.84
C PHE A 36 8.64 0.45 -16.13
N GLY A 37 9.30 0.60 -17.26
CA GLY A 37 8.66 0.42 -18.56
C GLY A 37 8.47 1.73 -19.32
N LYS A 38 7.71 1.66 -20.40
CA LYS A 38 7.44 2.81 -21.27
C LYS A 38 6.13 3.46 -20.92
N GLU A 39 6.04 4.76 -21.17
CA GLU A 39 4.80 5.50 -21.16
C GLU A 39 3.81 4.91 -22.17
N GLU A 40 2.57 4.75 -21.76
CA GLU A 40 1.52 4.18 -22.61
C GLU A 40 0.13 4.72 -22.29
N ASP A 41 -0.74 4.65 -23.27
CA ASP A 41 -2.15 4.98 -23.13
C ASP A 41 -2.92 3.75 -22.59
N ARG A 42 -3.77 4.00 -21.59
CA ARG A 42 -4.59 2.96 -20.92
C ARG A 42 -6.06 3.37 -20.94
N ILE A 43 -6.94 2.46 -21.34
CA ILE A 43 -8.38 2.62 -21.13
C ILE A 43 -8.71 2.14 -19.72
N PHE A 44 -9.36 3.01 -18.95
CA PHE A 44 -9.47 2.85 -17.50
C PHE A 44 -10.87 3.26 -17.01
N HIS A 45 -11.47 2.44 -16.17
CA HIS A 45 -12.72 2.72 -15.48
C HIS A 45 -12.38 3.12 -14.03
N PRO A 46 -12.37 4.41 -13.70
CA PRO A 46 -11.92 4.90 -12.40
C PRO A 46 -12.96 4.60 -11.31
N TYR A 47 -12.53 4.14 -10.15
CA TYR A 47 -13.40 3.75 -9.05
C TYR A 47 -13.21 4.54 -7.78
N PHE A 48 -11.95 4.79 -7.40
CA PHE A 48 -11.62 5.31 -6.09
C PHE A 48 -10.28 6.06 -6.07
N LEU A 49 -10.19 7.10 -5.23
CA LEU A 49 -8.94 7.79 -4.93
C LEU A 49 -8.51 7.45 -3.52
N LYS A 50 -7.27 6.98 -3.36
CA LYS A 50 -6.67 6.64 -2.07
C LYS A 50 -5.38 7.37 -1.85
N GLN A 51 -5.24 8.00 -0.68
CA GLN A 51 -3.97 8.52 -0.23
C GLN A 51 -3.24 7.47 0.63
N TYR A 52 -1.96 7.30 0.36
CA TYR A 52 -1.05 6.52 1.19
C TYR A 52 0.34 7.13 1.16
N ASN A 53 0.92 7.33 2.34
CA ASN A 53 2.28 7.85 2.50
C ASN A 53 2.51 9.15 1.71
N CYS A 54 1.60 10.13 1.89
CA CYS A 54 1.56 11.44 1.22
C CYS A 54 1.47 11.39 -0.31
N ARG A 55 1.05 10.27 -0.91
CA ARG A 55 0.87 10.08 -2.35
C ARG A 55 -0.54 9.64 -2.67
N TRP A 56 -1.14 10.21 -3.71
CA TRP A 56 -2.45 9.82 -4.19
C TRP A 56 -2.37 8.76 -5.27
N PHE A 57 -3.36 7.86 -5.25
CA PHE A 57 -3.51 6.77 -6.19
C PHE A 57 -4.94 6.73 -6.71
N LEU A 58 -5.09 6.59 -8.01
CA LEU A 58 -6.34 6.28 -8.68
C LEU A 58 -6.47 4.76 -8.81
N LEU A 59 -7.53 4.19 -8.24
CA LEU A 59 -7.90 2.79 -8.44
C LEU A 59 -8.99 2.68 -9.48
N GLY A 60 -8.92 1.65 -10.29
CA GLY A 60 -9.94 1.37 -11.30
C GLY A 60 -9.62 0.11 -12.09
N PHE A 61 -10.53 -0.26 -12.98
CA PHE A 61 -10.37 -1.39 -13.88
C PHE A 61 -9.59 -0.96 -15.12
N ASP A 62 -8.48 -1.63 -15.34
CA ASP A 62 -7.62 -1.42 -16.49
C ASP A 62 -7.97 -2.43 -17.58
N VAL A 63 -8.51 -1.95 -18.69
CA VAL A 63 -8.96 -2.78 -19.81
C VAL A 63 -7.84 -3.60 -20.43
N LYS A 64 -6.61 -3.07 -20.49
CA LYS A 64 -5.47 -3.78 -21.08
C LYS A 64 -5.11 -5.05 -20.32
N VAL A 65 -5.16 -5.02 -19.00
CA VAL A 65 -4.77 -6.16 -18.14
C VAL A 65 -5.96 -6.89 -17.56
N GLN A 66 -7.19 -6.42 -17.80
CA GLN A 66 -8.46 -7.02 -17.34
C GLN A 66 -8.49 -7.21 -15.82
N ALA A 67 -7.94 -6.24 -15.07
CA ALA A 67 -7.86 -6.29 -13.61
C ALA A 67 -7.88 -4.89 -12.99
N ILE A 68 -8.19 -4.82 -11.70
CA ILE A 68 -8.07 -3.57 -10.94
C ILE A 68 -6.59 -3.23 -10.78
N ARG A 69 -6.26 -1.97 -11.07
CA ARG A 69 -4.92 -1.40 -10.91
C ARG A 69 -4.97 -0.10 -10.14
N ASN A 70 -3.85 0.25 -9.53
CA ASN A 70 -3.64 1.53 -8.90
C ASN A 70 -2.63 2.34 -9.71
N PHE A 71 -3.00 3.55 -10.09
CA PHE A 71 -2.15 4.50 -10.79
C PHE A 71 -1.81 5.65 -9.86
N ALA A 72 -0.51 5.86 -9.60
CA ALA A 72 -0.05 7.02 -8.85
C ALA A 72 -0.32 8.30 -9.66
N LEU A 73 -0.95 9.31 -9.04
CA LEU A 73 -1.39 10.52 -9.74
C LEU A 73 -0.23 11.30 -10.36
N ASP A 74 0.92 11.35 -9.71
CA ASP A 74 2.14 11.99 -10.20
C ASP A 74 2.72 11.34 -11.46
N ARG A 75 2.25 10.14 -11.79
CA ARG A 75 2.64 9.40 -13.00
C ARG A 75 1.60 9.47 -14.11
N ILE A 76 0.47 10.10 -13.87
CA ILE A 76 -0.54 10.41 -14.89
C ILE A 76 -0.09 11.67 -15.63
N LYS A 77 0.30 11.52 -16.89
CA LYS A 77 0.75 12.64 -17.75
C LYS A 77 -0.41 13.42 -18.36
N GLY A 78 -1.60 12.83 -18.34
CA GLY A 78 -2.84 13.42 -18.81
C GLY A 78 -3.90 12.36 -18.97
N PHE A 79 -5.15 12.81 -19.08
CA PHE A 79 -6.27 11.93 -19.35
C PHE A 79 -7.36 12.67 -20.13
N SER A 80 -8.21 11.90 -20.81
CA SER A 80 -9.41 12.39 -21.48
C SER A 80 -10.55 11.41 -21.28
N VAL A 81 -11.79 11.90 -21.34
CA VAL A 81 -12.98 11.05 -21.34
C VAL A 81 -13.07 10.36 -22.71
N VAL A 82 -13.49 9.10 -22.71
CA VAL A 82 -13.71 8.31 -23.92
C VAL A 82 -15.20 8.03 -24.04
N ASP A 83 -15.78 8.46 -25.15
CA ASP A 83 -17.17 8.17 -25.49
C ASP A 83 -17.30 6.81 -26.18
N GLY A 84 -18.51 6.22 -26.10
CA GLY A 84 -18.82 4.97 -26.83
C GLY A 84 -18.30 3.68 -26.16
N ILE A 85 -17.65 3.78 -24.99
CA ILE A 85 -17.29 2.61 -24.18
C ILE A 85 -18.19 2.59 -22.95
N GLU A 86 -18.89 1.47 -22.75
CA GLU A 86 -19.73 1.29 -21.55
C GLU A 86 -18.87 1.20 -20.29
N TYR A 87 -19.26 1.95 -19.25
CA TYR A 87 -18.56 1.94 -17.98
C TYR A 87 -18.79 0.62 -17.23
N ILE A 88 -17.71 -0.06 -16.88
CA ILE A 88 -17.74 -1.26 -16.07
C ILE A 88 -17.76 -0.82 -14.58
N PRO A 89 -18.85 -1.03 -13.85
CA PRO A 89 -18.91 -0.68 -12.45
C PRO A 89 -18.07 -1.63 -11.58
N TYR A 90 -17.58 -1.13 -10.45
CA TYR A 90 -16.96 -1.99 -9.45
C TYR A 90 -18.04 -2.89 -8.83
N SER A 91 -17.83 -4.21 -8.89
CA SER A 91 -18.79 -5.21 -8.39
C SER A 91 -18.47 -5.77 -7.00
N GLY A 92 -17.35 -5.33 -6.39
CA GLY A 92 -16.98 -5.75 -5.03
C GLY A 92 -17.72 -5.00 -3.93
N GLY A 93 -17.39 -5.31 -2.68
CA GLY A 93 -17.81 -4.54 -1.50
C GLY A 93 -17.22 -3.13 -1.47
N GLY A 94 -17.36 -2.42 -0.36
CA GLY A 94 -16.71 -1.12 -0.20
C GLY A 94 -15.17 -1.19 -0.30
N PHE A 95 -14.53 -0.05 -0.58
CA PHE A 95 -13.06 -0.01 -0.67
C PHE A 95 -12.38 -0.22 0.67
N ASP A 96 -13.05 -0.03 1.80
CA ASP A 96 -12.56 -0.44 3.12
C ASP A 96 -12.38 -1.96 3.18
N GLU A 97 -13.33 -2.72 2.64
CA GLU A 97 -13.24 -4.18 2.52
C GLU A 97 -12.14 -4.60 1.53
N TYR A 98 -12.01 -3.88 0.42
CA TYR A 98 -10.97 -4.15 -0.59
C TYR A 98 -9.55 -4.03 -0.01
N PHE A 99 -9.33 -3.11 0.90
CA PHE A 99 -8.03 -2.85 1.52
C PHE A 99 -7.86 -3.42 2.92
N LYS A 100 -8.86 -4.12 3.47
CA LYS A 100 -8.84 -4.59 4.87
C LYS A 100 -7.64 -5.44 5.25
N ASP A 101 -7.07 -6.15 4.27
CA ASP A 101 -5.94 -7.06 4.47
C ASP A 101 -4.64 -6.50 3.88
N VAL A 102 -4.58 -5.19 3.60
CA VAL A 102 -3.47 -4.59 2.85
C VAL A 102 -2.87 -3.41 3.61
N VAL A 103 -1.57 -3.45 3.81
CA VAL A 103 -0.81 -2.26 4.17
C VAL A 103 -0.51 -1.49 2.89
N GLY A 104 -0.94 -0.23 2.81
CA GLY A 104 -0.74 0.60 1.64
C GLY A 104 -1.79 0.44 0.55
N VAL A 105 -1.35 0.29 -0.69
CA VAL A 105 -2.21 0.30 -1.88
C VAL A 105 -2.00 -0.88 -2.83
N THR A 106 -0.92 -1.65 -2.65
CA THR A 106 -0.57 -2.74 -3.57
C THR A 106 -1.16 -4.07 -3.10
N ILE A 107 -2.09 -4.61 -3.89
CA ILE A 107 -2.63 -5.96 -3.68
C ILE A 107 -1.84 -6.95 -4.53
N MET A 108 -1.28 -7.95 -3.85
CA MET A 108 -0.62 -9.10 -4.48
C MET A 108 -1.65 -10.22 -4.66
N GLU A 109 -2.28 -10.29 -5.83
CA GLU A 109 -3.44 -11.18 -6.10
C GLU A 109 -3.14 -12.67 -5.78
N ASN A 110 -1.91 -13.13 -6.05
CA ASN A 110 -1.51 -14.52 -5.84
C ASN A 110 -0.89 -14.80 -4.46
N VAL A 111 -0.93 -13.82 -3.54
CA VAL A 111 -0.39 -13.98 -2.19
C VAL A 111 -1.57 -14.06 -1.21
N PRO A 112 -1.74 -15.16 -0.47
CA PRO A 112 -2.82 -15.29 0.51
C PRO A 112 -2.61 -14.35 1.71
N VAL A 113 -3.70 -14.07 2.41
CA VAL A 113 -3.65 -13.43 3.73
C VAL A 113 -2.90 -14.34 4.69
N GLN A 114 -2.00 -13.77 5.49
CA GLN A 114 -1.15 -14.47 6.43
C GLN A 114 -1.19 -13.80 7.80
N VAL A 115 -1.02 -14.57 8.84
CA VAL A 115 -0.74 -14.08 10.19
C VAL A 115 0.76 -13.97 10.34
N ILE A 116 1.26 -12.76 10.49
CA ILE A 116 2.68 -12.48 10.71
C ILE A 116 2.86 -12.16 12.17
N GLU A 117 3.68 -12.97 12.84
CA GLU A 117 4.03 -12.77 14.25
C GLU A 117 5.44 -12.23 14.36
N PHE A 118 5.64 -11.29 15.27
CA PHE A 118 6.94 -10.69 15.53
C PHE A 118 7.11 -10.32 17.02
N LEU A 119 8.36 -10.29 17.46
CA LEU A 119 8.75 -9.81 18.77
C LEU A 119 9.21 -8.37 18.67
N VAL A 120 9.02 -7.61 19.76
CA VAL A 120 9.45 -6.20 19.89
C VAL A 120 10.34 -6.10 21.14
N TYR A 121 11.59 -5.72 20.96
CA TYR A 121 12.65 -5.73 21.97
C TYR A 121 12.88 -4.37 22.65
N ASP A 122 12.14 -3.35 22.26
CA ASP A 122 12.31 -1.98 22.73
C ASP A 122 10.98 -1.39 23.19
N GLU A 123 10.95 -0.81 24.38
CA GLU A 123 9.74 -0.25 25.00
C GLU A 123 9.16 0.92 24.19
N LYS A 124 9.99 1.76 23.60
CA LYS A 124 9.55 2.89 22.79
C LYS A 124 8.82 2.41 21.54
N THR A 125 9.40 1.43 20.82
CA THR A 125 8.79 0.80 19.65
C THR A 125 7.49 0.09 20.02
N TYR A 126 7.46 -0.61 21.16
CA TYR A 126 6.27 -1.25 21.71
C TYR A 126 5.12 -0.25 21.90
N ASN A 127 5.38 0.83 22.65
CA ASN A 127 4.39 1.87 22.93
C ASN A 127 3.93 2.59 21.64
N TYR A 128 4.86 2.82 20.70
CA TYR A 128 4.54 3.43 19.42
C TYR A 128 3.59 2.55 18.59
N LEU A 129 3.86 1.26 18.49
CA LEU A 129 3.00 0.32 17.75
C LEU A 129 1.62 0.15 18.38
N LEU A 130 1.49 0.26 19.72
CA LEU A 130 0.21 0.24 20.42
C LEU A 130 -0.63 1.50 20.13
N THR A 131 0.01 2.67 20.17
CA THR A 131 -0.69 3.96 20.05
C THR A 131 -0.91 4.37 18.58
N LYS A 132 -0.05 3.90 17.67
CA LYS A 132 -0.15 4.17 16.23
C LYS A 132 0.07 2.88 15.42
N PRO A 133 -0.89 1.95 15.45
CA PRO A 133 -0.77 0.72 14.69
C PRO A 133 -0.72 1.01 13.19
N PHE A 134 0.21 0.36 12.49
CA PHE A 134 0.36 0.51 11.04
C PHE A 134 -0.74 -0.21 10.22
N HIS A 135 -1.53 -1.06 10.87
CA HIS A 135 -2.67 -1.77 10.29
C HIS A 135 -3.73 -2.08 11.34
N SER A 136 -5.00 -2.03 10.97
CA SER A 136 -6.14 -2.26 11.86
C SER A 136 -6.20 -3.66 12.47
N SER A 137 -5.52 -4.65 11.86
CA SER A 137 -5.43 -6.03 12.36
C SER A 137 -4.25 -6.28 13.30
N LEU A 138 -3.44 -5.26 13.61
CA LEU A 138 -2.34 -5.42 14.58
C LEU A 138 -2.91 -5.73 15.96
N ARG A 139 -2.42 -6.77 16.60
CA ARG A 139 -2.86 -7.22 17.93
C ARG A 139 -1.67 -7.55 18.81
N LEU A 140 -1.76 -7.11 20.05
CA LEU A 140 -0.88 -7.53 21.12
C LEU A 140 -1.20 -8.98 21.53
N MET A 141 -0.17 -9.80 21.64
CA MET A 141 -0.25 -11.20 22.11
C MET A 141 0.39 -11.37 23.49
N LYS A 142 1.45 -10.60 23.76
CA LYS A 142 2.19 -10.57 25.03
C LYS A 142 2.74 -9.16 25.22
N GLU A 143 2.61 -8.64 26.44
CA GLU A 143 3.15 -7.33 26.81
C GLU A 143 4.68 -7.33 26.84
N TYR A 144 5.27 -6.15 26.70
CA TYR A 144 6.68 -5.92 26.86
C TYR A 144 7.01 -5.85 28.36
N VAL A 145 8.08 -6.52 28.77
CA VAL A 145 8.62 -6.48 30.14
C VAL A 145 10.05 -5.94 30.10
N SER A 146 10.91 -6.53 29.29
CA SER A 146 12.31 -6.14 29.12
C SER A 146 12.83 -6.61 27.74
N PRO A 147 14.05 -6.23 27.33
CA PRO A 147 14.66 -6.80 26.12
C PRO A 147 14.81 -8.33 26.16
N GLU A 148 14.97 -8.94 27.34
CA GLU A 148 15.05 -10.40 27.54
C GLU A 148 13.68 -11.06 27.55
N ASP A 149 12.63 -10.28 27.82
CA ASP A 149 11.23 -10.70 27.80
C ASP A 149 10.40 -9.77 26.90
N PRO A 150 10.62 -9.82 25.55
CA PRO A 150 10.04 -8.89 24.60
C PRO A 150 8.54 -9.07 24.42
N ALA A 151 7.88 -8.01 23.96
CA ALA A 151 6.49 -8.09 23.54
C ALA A 151 6.35 -9.03 22.34
N LYS A 152 5.17 -9.67 22.24
CA LYS A 152 4.78 -10.42 21.04
C LYS A 152 3.56 -9.79 20.41
N MET A 153 3.64 -9.49 19.14
CA MET A 153 2.55 -8.93 18.35
C MET A 153 2.26 -9.80 17.11
N LYS A 154 1.04 -9.67 16.60
CA LYS A 154 0.67 -10.26 15.31
C LYS A 154 -0.11 -9.27 14.45
N VAL A 155 0.01 -9.41 13.13
CA VAL A 155 -0.78 -8.70 12.14
C VAL A 155 -1.31 -9.72 11.11
N THR A 156 -2.56 -9.54 10.69
CA THR A 156 -3.21 -10.43 9.70
C THR A 156 -3.38 -9.62 8.42
N VAL A 157 -2.54 -9.91 7.42
CA VAL A 157 -2.48 -9.12 6.18
C VAL A 157 -2.02 -9.98 5.00
N ARG A 158 -2.23 -9.48 3.80
CA ARG A 158 -1.63 -9.97 2.57
C ARG A 158 -0.25 -9.33 2.41
N PRO A 159 0.84 -10.10 2.56
CA PRO A 159 2.20 -9.55 2.49
C PRO A 159 2.49 -8.88 1.15
N ASN A 160 2.99 -7.66 1.23
CA ASN A 160 3.42 -6.85 0.09
C ASN A 160 4.69 -6.05 0.45
N PHE A 161 5.21 -5.28 -0.48
CA PHE A 161 6.44 -4.51 -0.25
C PHE A 161 6.23 -3.32 0.70
N GLU A 162 5.02 -2.77 0.78
CA GLU A 162 4.68 -1.69 1.73
C GLU A 162 4.73 -2.19 3.17
N LEU A 163 4.19 -3.39 3.43
CA LEU A 163 4.31 -4.03 4.73
C LEU A 163 5.78 -4.25 5.12
N GLU A 164 6.58 -4.79 4.19
CA GLU A 164 8.01 -4.98 4.44
C GLU A 164 8.74 -3.66 4.71
N ALA A 165 8.41 -2.59 3.99
CA ALA A 165 8.99 -1.27 4.22
C ALA A 165 8.61 -0.69 5.60
N VAL A 166 7.36 -0.90 6.03
CA VAL A 166 6.92 -0.49 7.37
C VAL A 166 7.67 -1.28 8.46
N LEU A 167 7.81 -2.59 8.30
CA LEU A 167 8.53 -3.43 9.27
C LEU A 167 10.03 -3.12 9.28
N LEU A 168 10.64 -2.80 8.14
CA LEU A 168 12.05 -2.39 8.06
C LEU A 168 12.34 -1.09 8.83
N ARG A 169 11.34 -0.21 9.01
CA ARG A 169 11.48 1.00 9.86
C ARG A 169 11.83 0.65 11.32
N TYR A 170 11.48 -0.55 11.76
CA TYR A 170 11.67 -1.04 13.12
C TYR A 170 12.63 -2.23 13.18
N ALA A 171 13.38 -2.53 12.10
CA ALA A 171 14.13 -3.77 11.95
C ALA A 171 15.23 -3.98 13.00
N ASP A 172 15.73 -2.89 13.59
CA ASP A 172 16.69 -2.89 14.72
C ASP A 172 16.05 -3.35 16.05
N ASN A 173 14.72 -3.21 16.18
CA ASN A 173 13.99 -3.47 17.42
C ASN A 173 12.95 -4.59 17.30
N ILE A 174 12.80 -5.22 16.13
CA ILE A 174 11.86 -6.30 15.94
C ILE A 174 12.51 -7.57 15.38
N ARG A 175 11.90 -8.71 15.67
CA ARG A 175 12.25 -9.98 15.04
C ARG A 175 11.00 -10.68 14.51
N ILE A 176 10.95 -10.95 13.22
CA ILE A 176 9.88 -11.76 12.64
C ILE A 176 10.01 -13.20 13.14
N VAL A 177 8.92 -13.74 13.66
CA VAL A 177 8.84 -15.12 14.20
C VAL A 177 8.24 -16.05 13.16
N SER A 178 7.08 -15.69 12.61
CA SER A 178 6.34 -16.51 11.65
C SER A 178 5.57 -15.65 10.66
N PRO A 179 5.17 -16.20 9.50
CA PRO A 179 5.56 -17.50 8.95
C PRO A 179 6.99 -17.51 8.41
N ASP A 180 7.63 -18.69 8.37
CA ASP A 180 9.05 -18.80 7.95
C ASP A 180 9.33 -18.25 6.55
N PRO A 181 8.51 -18.49 5.51
CA PRO A 181 8.75 -17.89 4.19
C PRO A 181 8.79 -16.36 4.20
N PHE A 182 7.94 -15.71 4.97
CA PHE A 182 7.97 -14.26 5.14
C PHE A 182 9.22 -13.81 5.89
N ARG A 183 9.58 -14.51 6.99
CA ARG A 183 10.79 -14.25 7.78
C ARG A 183 12.05 -14.33 6.90
N GLN A 184 12.19 -15.38 6.09
CA GLN A 184 13.35 -15.54 5.20
C GLN A 184 13.45 -14.42 4.17
N ARG A 185 12.33 -14.01 3.58
CA ARG A 185 12.28 -12.88 2.64
C ARG A 185 12.67 -11.57 3.31
N PHE A 186 12.18 -11.33 4.52
CA PHE A 186 12.53 -10.14 5.31
C PHE A 186 14.04 -10.12 5.66
N LEU A 187 14.58 -11.24 6.12
CA LEU A 187 16.01 -11.38 6.40
C LEU A 187 16.89 -11.19 5.16
N ALA A 188 16.45 -11.66 4.01
CA ALA A 188 17.17 -11.44 2.75
C ALA A 188 17.27 -9.94 2.40
N ARG A 189 16.23 -9.15 2.70
CA ARG A 189 16.29 -7.69 2.55
C ARG A 189 17.27 -7.04 3.52
N ILE A 190 17.30 -7.47 4.77
CA ILE A 190 18.26 -6.96 5.78
C ILE A 190 19.69 -7.27 5.35
N ARG A 191 19.98 -8.49 4.90
CA ARG A 191 21.30 -8.87 4.39
C ARG A 191 21.73 -7.98 3.22
N LYS A 192 20.84 -7.75 2.26
CA LYS A 192 21.11 -6.86 1.13
C LYS A 192 21.36 -5.41 1.54
N ILE A 193 20.72 -4.93 2.63
CA ILE A 193 21.02 -3.61 3.21
C ILE A 193 22.43 -3.61 3.76
N LEU A 194 22.82 -4.61 4.54
CA LEU A 194 24.15 -4.74 5.11
C LEU A 194 25.22 -4.78 4.01
N GLU A 195 25.11 -5.70 3.05
CA GLU A 195 26.02 -5.84 1.90
C GLU A 195 26.24 -4.55 1.08
N ARG A 196 25.29 -3.61 1.11
CA ARG A 196 25.40 -2.34 0.38
C ARG A 196 25.98 -1.20 1.20
N ASN A 197 26.15 -1.39 2.49
CA ASN A 197 26.68 -0.39 3.42
C ASN A 197 28.02 -0.81 4.03
N GLU A 198 28.54 -1.98 3.69
CA GLU A 198 29.91 -2.44 3.92
C GLU A 198 30.82 -2.01 2.75
#